data_9b03173af6e31e1fc94e3a67899cd490
#
_entry.id   9b03173af6e31e1fc94e3a67899cd490
#
_cell.length_a   1.000
_cell.length_b   1.000
_cell.length_c   1.000
_cell.angle_alpha   90.00
_cell.angle_beta   90.00
_cell.angle_gamma   90.00
#
_symmetry.space_group_name_H-M   'P 1'
#
loop_
_entity.id
_entity.type
_entity.pdbx_description
1 polymer ?
#
loop_
_entity_poly.entity_id
_entity_poly.type
_entity_poly.pdbx_seq_one_letter_code
_entity_poly.pdbx_strand_id
1 'polypeptide(L)'
;LMVETMGRYRWEICRRIQGVYWNDIRERSLTSEYCDYIQFYRKNTDLSVDAKDKIKTALARARNSYREVFVKDYQSWMKYESAGSFRLNKVARDIMVRYCPFAKDVRQNLMQNPQYQNVFRKLDAENQKKVQRLTAMYDKYEAAGGEITPELNENLKYYQM
;
A
#
# COMPACT_ATOMS: atom_id res chain seq x y z
N LEU A 1 -21.27 3.69 -1.09
CA LEU A 1 -21.50 2.47 -1.87
C LEU A 1 -20.44 2.25 -2.95
N MET A 2 -20.23 3.19 -3.88
CA MET A 2 -19.24 3.05 -4.98
C MET A 2 -17.81 2.82 -4.48
N VAL A 3 -17.30 3.65 -3.58
CA VAL A 3 -15.94 3.52 -3.01
C VAL A 3 -15.77 2.19 -2.28
N GLU A 4 -16.79 1.73 -1.59
CA GLU A 4 -16.79 0.44 -0.91
C GLU A 4 -16.68 -0.73 -1.89
N THR A 5 -17.42 -0.68 -2.98
CA THR A 5 -17.33 -1.68 -4.07
C THR A 5 -15.95 -1.66 -4.72
N MET A 6 -15.38 -0.49 -4.96
CA MET A 6 -14.01 -0.36 -5.48
C MET A 6 -12.97 -0.95 -4.52
N GLY A 7 -13.12 -0.74 -3.22
CA GLY A 7 -12.25 -1.33 -2.20
C GLY A 7 -12.31 -2.87 -2.23
N ARG A 8 -13.51 -3.44 -2.24
CA ARG A 8 -13.69 -4.90 -2.37
C ARG A 8 -13.08 -5.46 -3.67
N TYR A 9 -13.32 -4.78 -4.77
CA TYR A 9 -12.78 -5.15 -6.07
C TYR A 9 -11.24 -5.13 -6.07
N ARG A 10 -10.62 -4.07 -5.53
CA ARG A 10 -9.16 -3.97 -5.42
C ARG A 10 -8.56 -5.11 -4.57
N TRP A 11 -9.19 -5.42 -3.45
CA TRP A 11 -8.77 -6.55 -2.62
C TRP A 11 -8.82 -7.88 -3.37
N GLU A 12 -9.94 -8.16 -4.02
CA GLU A 12 -10.13 -9.44 -4.72
C GLU A 12 -9.22 -9.59 -5.94
N ILE A 13 -8.96 -8.51 -6.68
CA ILE A 13 -7.98 -8.54 -7.77
C ILE A 13 -6.59 -8.87 -7.24
N CYS A 14 -6.13 -8.17 -6.21
CA CYS A 14 -4.82 -8.44 -5.62
C CYS A 14 -4.73 -9.88 -5.13
N ARG A 15 -5.75 -10.36 -4.42
CA ARG A 15 -5.82 -11.73 -3.93
C ARG A 15 -5.73 -12.77 -5.06
N ARG A 16 -6.41 -12.54 -6.16
CA ARG A 16 -6.39 -13.44 -7.34
C ARG A 16 -5.05 -13.43 -8.06
N ILE A 17 -4.45 -12.26 -8.23
CA ILE A 17 -3.13 -12.12 -8.88
C ILE A 17 -2.06 -12.84 -8.05
N GLN A 18 -2.10 -12.72 -6.73
CA GLN A 18 -1.14 -13.35 -5.83
C GLN A 18 -1.40 -14.88 -5.67
N GLY A 19 -2.59 -15.35 -6.01
CA GLY A 19 -2.94 -16.77 -5.92
C GLY A 19 -2.76 -17.30 -4.49
N VAL A 20 -2.03 -18.40 -4.34
CA VAL A 20 -1.81 -19.06 -3.04
C VAL A 20 -1.00 -18.19 -2.05
N TYR A 21 -0.25 -17.21 -2.53
CA TYR A 21 0.60 -16.32 -1.73
C TYR A 21 -0.08 -15.01 -1.33
N TRP A 22 -1.37 -14.89 -1.52
CA TRP A 22 -2.12 -13.65 -1.30
C TRP A 22 -1.99 -13.06 0.11
N ASN A 23 -1.72 -13.89 1.12
CA ASN A 23 -1.53 -13.51 2.52
C ASN A 23 -0.10 -13.79 3.03
N ASP A 24 0.83 -14.14 2.17
CA ASP A 24 2.24 -14.36 2.55
C ASP A 24 2.99 -13.03 2.52
N ILE A 25 3.41 -12.54 3.70
CA ILE A 25 4.11 -11.25 3.85
C ILE A 25 5.42 -11.19 3.06
N ARG A 26 6.04 -12.31 2.74
CA ARG A 26 7.27 -12.36 1.95
C ARG A 26 7.05 -11.88 0.52
N GLU A 27 5.85 -12.05 -0.01
CA GLU A 27 5.48 -11.62 -1.37
C GLU A 27 5.11 -10.12 -1.47
N ARG A 28 5.02 -9.43 -0.35
CA ARG A 28 4.81 -7.98 -0.27
C ARG A 28 3.73 -7.45 -1.24
N SER A 29 2.51 -7.83 -1.00
CA SER A 29 1.33 -7.33 -1.72
C SER A 29 0.40 -6.55 -0.79
N LEU A 30 -0.58 -5.88 -1.36
CA LEU A 30 -1.63 -5.20 -0.59
C LEU A 30 -2.28 -6.14 0.43
N THR A 31 -2.71 -7.32 -0.03
CA THR A 31 -3.42 -8.28 0.81
C THR A 31 -2.51 -8.91 1.86
N SER A 32 -1.27 -9.23 1.51
CA SER A 32 -0.34 -9.85 2.46
C SER A 32 0.12 -8.87 3.56
N GLU A 33 0.47 -7.65 3.20
CA GLU A 33 0.88 -6.64 4.19
C GLU A 33 -0.30 -6.21 5.07
N TYR A 34 -1.50 -6.15 4.51
CA TYR A 34 -2.69 -5.81 5.28
C TYR A 34 -3.09 -6.93 6.24
N CYS A 35 -3.02 -8.20 5.80
CA CYS A 35 -3.23 -9.36 6.67
C CYS A 35 -2.23 -9.41 7.82
N ASP A 36 -0.94 -9.19 7.52
CA ASP A 36 0.11 -9.13 8.53
C ASP A 36 -0.14 -8.01 9.56
N TYR A 37 -0.46 -6.82 9.08
CA TYR A 37 -0.80 -5.67 9.92
C TYR A 37 -1.96 -5.99 10.87
N ILE A 38 -3.06 -6.52 10.37
CA ILE A 38 -4.23 -6.83 11.18
C ILE A 38 -3.99 -8.03 12.11
N GLN A 39 -3.28 -9.04 11.66
CA GLN A 39 -2.98 -10.23 12.48
C GLN A 39 -2.09 -9.89 13.69
N PHE A 40 -1.10 -9.02 13.49
CA PHE A 40 -0.07 -8.71 14.48
C PHE A 40 -0.19 -7.30 15.09
N TYR A 41 -1.31 -6.62 14.95
CA TYR A 41 -1.48 -5.23 15.42
C TYR A 41 -1.15 -5.06 16.91
N ARG A 42 -1.44 -6.05 17.74
CA ARG A 42 -1.19 -5.97 19.19
C ARG A 42 0.30 -5.86 19.53
N LYS A 43 1.15 -6.49 18.72
CA LYS A 43 2.62 -6.51 18.91
C LYS A 43 3.32 -5.37 18.17
N ASN A 44 2.62 -4.65 17.31
CA ASN A 44 3.21 -3.59 16.50
C ASN A 44 3.51 -2.37 17.37
N THR A 45 4.79 -2.01 17.47
CA THR A 45 5.28 -0.87 18.26
C THR A 45 4.99 0.49 17.63
N ASP A 46 4.73 0.54 16.31
CA ASP A 46 4.34 1.75 15.59
C ASP A 46 2.87 2.15 15.80
N LEU A 47 2.10 1.29 16.45
CA LEU A 47 0.70 1.54 16.78
C LEU A 47 0.54 2.00 18.24
N SER A 48 -0.13 3.13 18.43
CA SER A 48 -0.55 3.59 19.76
C SER A 48 -1.60 2.66 20.37
N VAL A 49 -1.80 2.74 21.69
CA VAL A 49 -2.85 2.01 22.39
C VAL A 49 -4.22 2.32 21.80
N ASP A 50 -4.51 3.60 21.54
CA ASP A 50 -5.76 4.04 20.92
C ASP A 50 -5.96 3.45 19.52
N ALA A 51 -4.92 3.42 18.69
CA ALA A 51 -4.97 2.77 17.38
C ALA A 51 -5.26 1.26 17.48
N LYS A 52 -4.64 0.56 18.43
CA LYS A 52 -4.89 -0.86 18.68
C LYS A 52 -6.33 -1.13 19.11
N ASP A 53 -6.90 -0.29 19.95
CA ASP A 53 -8.31 -0.40 20.38
C ASP A 53 -9.27 -0.16 19.23
N LYS A 54 -8.98 0.79 18.35
CA LYS A 54 -9.76 1.03 17.13
C LYS A 54 -9.73 -0.17 16.18
N ILE A 55 -8.56 -0.80 16.00
CA ILE A 55 -8.42 -2.02 15.18
C ILE A 55 -9.24 -3.16 15.79
N LYS A 56 -9.14 -3.37 17.09
CA LYS A 56 -9.94 -4.38 17.81
C LYS A 56 -11.45 -4.18 17.57
N THR A 57 -11.92 -2.95 17.71
CA THR A 57 -13.32 -2.60 17.46
C THR A 57 -13.74 -2.81 16.00
N ALA A 58 -12.87 -2.41 15.06
CA ALA A 58 -13.12 -2.60 13.63
C ALA A 58 -13.22 -4.08 13.26
N LEU A 59 -12.32 -4.93 13.80
CA LEU A 59 -12.37 -6.38 13.62
C LEU A 59 -13.65 -6.99 14.15
N ALA A 60 -14.07 -6.61 15.34
CA ALA A 60 -15.32 -7.10 15.93
C ALA A 60 -16.53 -6.73 15.06
N ARG A 61 -16.60 -5.49 14.59
CA ARG A 61 -17.66 -5.02 13.67
C ARG A 61 -17.64 -5.73 12.32
N ALA A 62 -16.46 -6.05 11.82
CA ALA A 62 -16.26 -6.75 10.55
C ALA A 62 -16.34 -8.28 10.67
N ARG A 63 -16.73 -8.81 11.83
CA ARG A 63 -16.79 -10.26 12.12
C ARG A 63 -15.45 -10.95 11.76
N ASN A 64 -14.35 -10.34 12.15
CA ASN A 64 -12.97 -10.78 11.88
C ASN A 64 -12.59 -10.88 10.39
N SER A 65 -13.33 -10.23 9.50
CA SER A 65 -12.98 -10.15 8.08
C SER A 65 -11.93 -9.07 7.84
N TYR A 66 -10.71 -9.44 7.51
CA TYR A 66 -9.63 -8.49 7.17
C TYR A 66 -9.98 -7.66 5.93
N ARG A 67 -10.65 -8.28 4.94
CA ARG A 67 -11.14 -7.57 3.77
C ARG A 67 -12.07 -6.42 4.15
N GLU A 68 -13.03 -6.66 5.02
CA GLU A 68 -14.01 -5.63 5.40
C GLU A 68 -13.36 -4.53 6.26
N VAL A 69 -12.35 -4.84 7.07
CA VAL A 69 -11.54 -3.82 7.74
C VAL A 69 -10.78 -2.98 6.71
N PHE A 70 -10.12 -3.62 5.74
CA PHE A 70 -9.48 -2.90 4.64
C PHE A 70 -10.45 -1.99 3.88
N VAL A 71 -11.64 -2.47 3.56
CA VAL A 71 -12.65 -1.69 2.82
C VAL A 71 -13.04 -0.42 3.59
N LYS A 72 -13.17 -0.49 4.91
CA LYS A 72 -13.44 0.69 5.75
C LYS A 72 -12.27 1.68 5.74
N ASP A 73 -11.06 1.19 5.86
CA ASP A 73 -9.87 2.03 5.78
C ASP A 73 -9.71 2.63 4.37
N TYR A 74 -10.02 1.88 3.32
CA TYR A 74 -10.03 2.38 1.95
C TYR A 74 -11.08 3.50 1.74
N GLN A 75 -12.26 3.38 2.35
CA GLN A 75 -13.24 4.48 2.34
C GLN A 75 -12.67 5.74 3.02
N SER A 76 -12.01 5.58 4.16
CA SER A 76 -11.37 6.70 4.87
C SER A 76 -10.22 7.31 4.05
N TRP A 77 -9.44 6.47 3.38
CA TRP A 77 -8.37 6.87 2.46
C TRP A 77 -8.90 7.75 1.33
N MET A 78 -9.93 7.27 0.63
CA MET A 78 -10.50 7.96 -0.52
C MET A 78 -11.31 9.21 -0.16
N LYS A 79 -11.93 9.25 1.03
CA LYS A 79 -12.83 10.35 1.42
C LYS A 79 -12.14 11.44 2.24
N TYR A 80 -11.30 11.05 3.19
CA TYR A 80 -10.73 11.97 4.16
C TYR A 80 -9.24 12.24 3.93
N GLU A 81 -8.46 11.20 3.75
CA GLU A 81 -7.02 11.36 3.54
C GLU A 81 -6.72 12.08 2.21
N SER A 82 -7.49 11.83 1.16
CA SER A 82 -7.40 12.56 -0.11
C SER A 82 -7.68 14.06 0.02
N ALA A 83 -8.43 14.45 1.03
CA ALA A 83 -8.74 15.84 1.35
C ALA A 83 -7.79 16.46 2.40
N GLY A 84 -6.72 15.76 2.77
CA GLY A 84 -5.72 16.24 3.73
C GLY A 84 -6.03 15.99 5.20
N SER A 85 -7.04 15.17 5.50
CA SER A 85 -7.44 14.84 6.87
C SER A 85 -6.93 13.46 7.28
N PHE A 86 -5.95 13.41 8.20
CA PHE A 86 -5.44 12.15 8.74
C PHE A 86 -6.50 11.41 9.55
N ARG A 87 -6.94 10.27 9.04
CA ARG A 87 -7.93 9.39 9.70
C ARG A 87 -7.40 7.99 9.96
N LEU A 88 -6.46 7.52 9.14
CA LEU A 88 -5.82 6.23 9.30
C LEU A 88 -4.68 6.32 10.32
N ASN A 89 -4.37 5.20 10.97
CA ASN A 89 -3.12 5.08 11.70
C ASN A 89 -1.93 5.03 10.72
N LYS A 90 -0.74 5.21 11.24
CA LYS A 90 0.49 5.27 10.45
C LYS A 90 0.71 4.02 9.58
N VAL A 91 0.48 2.83 10.15
CA VAL A 91 0.74 1.56 9.45
C VAL A 91 -0.24 1.37 8.29
N ALA A 92 -1.53 1.58 8.52
CA ALA A 92 -2.54 1.52 7.47
C ALA A 92 -2.27 2.54 6.36
N ARG A 93 -1.89 3.78 6.72
CA ARG A 93 -1.53 4.83 5.75
C ARG A 93 -0.32 4.44 4.91
N ASP A 94 0.73 3.90 5.51
CA ASP A 94 1.93 3.46 4.79
C ASP A 94 1.60 2.35 3.77
N ILE A 95 0.67 1.46 4.08
CA ILE A 95 0.19 0.44 3.14
C ILE A 95 -0.65 1.08 2.03
N MET A 96 -1.58 1.96 2.38
CA MET A 96 -2.45 2.62 1.40
C MET A 96 -1.66 3.48 0.40
N VAL A 97 -0.69 4.27 0.85
CA VAL A 97 0.11 5.11 -0.03
C VAL A 97 0.93 4.28 -1.02
N ARG A 98 1.32 3.08 -0.62
CA ARG A 98 2.13 2.17 -1.44
C ARG A 98 1.30 1.43 -2.49
N TYR A 99 0.12 0.95 -2.12
CA TYR A 99 -0.70 0.07 -2.97
C TYR A 99 -1.97 0.71 -3.52
N CYS A 100 -2.38 1.85 -2.98
CA CYS A 100 -3.57 2.60 -3.39
C CYS A 100 -3.21 4.07 -3.62
N PRO A 101 -2.21 4.38 -4.48
CA PRO A 101 -1.72 5.74 -4.65
C PRO A 101 -2.83 6.68 -5.14
N PHE A 102 -2.76 7.92 -4.69
CA PHE A 102 -3.62 8.97 -5.21
C PHE A 102 -3.21 9.37 -6.62
N ALA A 103 -4.17 9.93 -7.36
CA ALA A 103 -3.90 10.57 -8.62
C ALA A 103 -2.89 11.73 -8.43
N LYS A 104 -2.17 12.07 -9.48
CA LYS A 104 -1.04 13.00 -9.44
C LYS A 104 -1.44 14.41 -8.92
N ASP A 105 -2.57 14.90 -9.34
CA ASP A 105 -3.14 16.18 -8.92
C ASP A 105 -3.47 16.21 -7.41
N VAL A 106 -4.10 15.14 -6.91
CA VAL A 106 -4.40 14.97 -5.49
C VAL A 106 -3.10 14.93 -4.67
N ARG A 107 -2.12 14.16 -5.13
CA ARG A 107 -0.80 14.09 -4.49
C ARG A 107 -0.12 15.47 -4.44
N GLN A 108 -0.14 16.23 -5.53
CA GLN A 108 0.44 17.58 -5.57
C GLN A 108 -0.21 18.52 -4.55
N ASN A 109 -1.53 18.47 -4.42
CA ASN A 109 -2.25 19.25 -3.42
C ASN A 109 -1.87 18.85 -1.99
N LEU A 110 -1.74 17.54 -1.72
CA LEU A 110 -1.36 17.02 -0.42
C LEU A 110 0.10 17.37 -0.04
N MET A 111 0.98 17.53 -1.00
CA MET A 111 2.38 17.93 -0.77
C MET A 111 2.52 19.33 -0.14
N GLN A 112 1.49 20.16 -0.17
CA GLN A 112 1.46 21.43 0.54
C GLN A 112 1.30 21.25 2.05
N ASN A 113 0.85 20.08 2.52
CA ASN A 113 0.72 19.77 3.94
C ASN A 113 1.98 19.07 4.45
N PRO A 114 2.69 19.64 5.49
CA PRO A 114 3.92 19.06 6.02
C PRO A 114 3.80 17.61 6.49
N GLN A 115 2.64 17.19 7.00
CA GLN A 115 2.40 15.82 7.44
C GLN A 115 2.48 14.82 6.27
N TYR A 116 1.91 15.18 5.11
CA TYR A 116 1.96 14.36 3.92
C TYR A 116 3.32 14.38 3.22
N GLN A 117 4.06 15.47 3.33
CA GLN A 117 5.41 15.56 2.78
C GLN A 117 6.32 14.43 3.30
N ASN A 118 6.25 14.14 4.59
CA ASN A 118 7.04 13.07 5.20
C ASN A 118 6.62 11.68 4.68
N VAL A 119 5.31 11.45 4.53
CA VAL A 119 4.77 10.20 3.97
C VAL A 119 5.26 9.98 2.54
N PHE A 120 5.17 11.00 1.70
CA PHE A 120 5.59 10.91 0.30
C PHE A 120 7.11 10.84 0.13
N ARG A 121 7.90 11.55 0.96
CA ARG A 121 9.36 11.41 0.96
C ARG A 121 9.80 9.99 1.26
N LYS A 122 9.17 9.36 2.23
CA LYS A 122 9.44 7.95 2.58
C LYS A 122 9.12 7.03 1.41
N LEU A 123 7.96 7.21 0.80
CA LEU A 123 7.55 6.45 -0.39
C LEU A 123 8.53 6.64 -1.55
N ASP A 124 8.89 7.88 -1.84
CA ASP A 124 9.83 8.21 -2.93
C ASP A 124 11.21 7.60 -2.69
N ALA A 125 11.70 7.60 -1.44
CA ALA A 125 12.95 6.95 -1.07
C ALA A 125 12.87 5.41 -1.26
N GLU A 126 11.76 4.79 -0.90
CA GLU A 126 11.53 3.36 -1.12
C GLU A 126 11.47 3.03 -2.63
N ASN A 127 10.77 3.84 -3.41
CA ASN A 127 10.67 3.69 -4.86
C ASN A 127 12.01 3.89 -5.54
N GLN A 128 12.80 4.88 -5.11
CA GLN A 128 14.14 5.11 -5.64
C GLN A 128 15.07 3.90 -5.42
N LYS A 129 15.00 3.26 -4.25
CA LYS A 129 15.74 2.00 -4.00
C LYS A 129 15.29 0.87 -4.93
N LYS A 130 14.00 0.77 -5.23
CA LYS A 130 13.48 -0.21 -6.19
C LYS A 130 13.98 0.07 -7.60
N VAL A 131 13.95 1.34 -8.03
CA VAL A 131 14.49 1.77 -9.33
C VAL A 131 15.97 1.40 -9.44
N GLN A 132 16.77 1.69 -8.42
CA GLN A 132 18.19 1.32 -8.40
C GLN A 132 18.42 -0.18 -8.55
N ARG A 133 17.62 -1.00 -7.83
CA ARG A 133 17.70 -2.47 -7.96
C ARG A 133 17.33 -2.97 -9.35
N LEU A 134 16.24 -2.44 -9.91
CA LEU A 134 15.77 -2.82 -11.24
C LEU A 134 16.75 -2.38 -12.32
N THR A 135 17.33 -1.18 -12.19
CA THR A 135 18.38 -0.69 -13.10
C THR A 135 19.64 -1.57 -13.03
N ALA A 136 20.08 -1.95 -11.83
CA ALA A 136 21.21 -2.84 -11.66
C ALA A 136 20.95 -4.23 -12.27
N MET A 137 19.74 -4.76 -12.12
CA MET A 137 19.35 -6.02 -12.79
C MET A 137 19.33 -5.87 -14.31
N TYR A 138 18.84 -4.76 -14.81
CA TYR A 138 18.78 -4.42 -16.22
C TYR A 138 20.21 -4.38 -16.83
N ASP A 139 21.10 -3.63 -16.20
CA ASP A 139 22.50 -3.51 -16.62
C ASP A 139 23.20 -4.88 -16.62
N LYS A 140 22.90 -5.71 -15.63
CA LYS A 140 23.46 -7.06 -15.53
C LYS A 140 22.96 -7.99 -16.64
N TYR A 141 21.69 -7.91 -16.99
CA TYR A 141 21.10 -8.66 -18.10
C TYR A 141 21.70 -8.23 -19.44
N GLU A 142 21.83 -6.94 -19.64
CA GLU A 142 22.41 -6.37 -20.87
C GLU A 142 23.88 -6.73 -21.03
N ALA A 143 24.68 -6.66 -19.96
CA ALA A 143 26.08 -7.08 -19.94
C ALA A 143 26.26 -8.59 -20.21
N ALA A 144 25.29 -9.42 -19.84
CA ALA A 144 25.27 -10.86 -20.13
C ALA A 144 24.76 -11.20 -21.54
N GLY A 145 24.42 -10.21 -22.38
CA GLY A 145 23.86 -10.40 -23.73
C GLY A 145 22.44 -10.91 -23.74
N GLY A 146 21.70 -10.77 -22.61
CA GLY A 146 20.29 -11.15 -22.49
C GLY A 146 19.37 -10.10 -23.08
N GLU A 147 18.19 -10.54 -23.53
CA GLU A 147 17.11 -9.65 -23.93
C GLU A 147 16.39 -9.10 -22.70
N ILE A 148 16.11 -7.79 -22.71
CA ILE A 148 15.32 -7.14 -21.68
C ILE A 148 13.86 -7.51 -21.88
N THR A 149 13.28 -8.18 -20.89
CA THR A 149 11.88 -8.56 -20.98
C THR A 149 10.96 -7.34 -20.89
N PRO A 150 9.82 -7.33 -21.62
CA PRO A 150 8.82 -6.27 -21.50
C PRO A 150 8.38 -6.01 -20.05
N GLU A 151 8.26 -7.06 -19.23
CA GLU A 151 7.88 -6.99 -17.82
C GLU A 151 8.91 -6.21 -16.98
N LEU A 152 10.20 -6.44 -17.18
CA LEU A 152 11.25 -5.69 -16.48
C LEU A 152 11.21 -4.20 -16.86
N ASN A 153 10.97 -3.91 -18.12
CA ASN A 153 10.87 -2.55 -18.63
C ASN A 153 9.62 -1.82 -18.09
N GLU A 154 8.48 -2.50 -18.05
CA GLU A 154 7.25 -1.97 -17.47
C GLU A 154 7.37 -1.71 -15.96
N ASN A 155 7.98 -2.62 -15.23
CA ASN A 155 8.27 -2.45 -13.82
C ASN A 155 9.16 -1.23 -13.54
N LEU A 156 10.21 -1.06 -14.32
CA LEU A 156 11.10 0.09 -14.20
C LEU A 156 10.35 1.40 -14.46
N LYS A 157 9.56 1.47 -15.52
CA LYS A 157 8.72 2.63 -15.85
C LYS A 157 7.74 2.96 -14.73
N TYR A 158 7.09 1.95 -14.16
CA TYR A 158 6.13 2.13 -13.07
C TYR A 158 6.73 2.85 -11.86
N TYR A 159 7.94 2.47 -11.45
CA TYR A 159 8.59 3.10 -10.29
C TYR A 159 9.28 4.42 -10.59
N GLN A 160 9.50 4.75 -11.86
CA GLN A 160 10.05 6.05 -12.28
C GLN A 160 8.97 7.13 -12.43
N MET A 161 7.71 6.75 -12.53
CA MET A 161 6.58 7.68 -12.58
C MET A 161 6.28 8.32 -11.22
#